data_1f40f943193bd0900d3eaae5dc11b93c
#
_entry.id   1f40f943193bd0900d3eaae5dc11b93c
#
_cell.length_a   1.000
_cell.length_b   1.000
_cell.length_c   1.000
_cell.angle_alpha   90.00
_cell.angle_beta   90.00
_cell.angle_gamma   90.00
#
_symmetry.space_group_name_H-M   'P 1'
#
loop_
_entity.id
_entity.type
_entity.pdbx_description
1 polymer ?
#
loop_
_entity_poly.entity_id
_entity_poly.type
_entity_poly.pdbx_seq_one_letter_code
_entity_poly.pdbx_strand_id
1 'polypeptide(L)'
;MKFRKVRVFYNRRSGPGVSRFHRVEEAFSREWKDAAEDLAWYFPSSREESARMVRAALADGADCIVVCGGDGTVSSIGRELVGTGVPMGVVPLGSGNGLARHFGQDMDPAASVAQLARGAVRDLDVGYADGAPFLVSASVAWDAELVRAYDRMPLRGVGSYVLAGAVSFLDYASQPLTATVDGTETFTIEDPFLFTIGNLSGWGGGALIDPRSDPSDGRMELVAGRQRDAPRMLADIASVFTTGTSSLPGAICRSFRDLLVERPEARPIQLDGELVAAGRAVRFTVESGRMKILVPSPGPTPDRPDAGPANR
;
A
#
# COMPACT_ATOMS: atom_id res chain seq x y z
N MET A 1 -16.61 9.40 16.83
CA MET A 1 -15.93 8.34 17.63
C MET A 1 -15.02 9.03 18.61
N LYS A 2 -14.80 8.48 19.81
CA LYS A 2 -13.90 9.08 20.81
C LYS A 2 -12.89 8.02 21.26
N PHE A 3 -11.59 8.37 21.21
CA PHE A 3 -10.49 7.55 21.67
C PHE A 3 -9.99 8.04 23.03
N ARG A 4 -9.49 7.14 23.87
CA ARG A 4 -8.91 7.50 25.16
C ARG A 4 -7.43 7.89 25.03
N LYS A 5 -6.66 7.09 24.28
CA LYS A 5 -5.21 7.30 24.15
C LYS A 5 -4.81 7.23 22.67
N VAL A 6 -4.65 8.40 22.06
CA VAL A 6 -4.14 8.54 20.70
C VAL A 6 -2.65 8.77 20.69
N ARG A 7 -1.91 8.04 19.87
CA ARG A 7 -0.46 8.20 19.70
C ARG A 7 -0.18 8.58 18.26
N VAL A 8 0.38 9.77 18.06
CA VAL A 8 0.67 10.34 16.74
C VAL A 8 2.15 10.17 16.42
N PHE A 9 2.45 9.38 15.41
CA PHE A 9 3.80 9.13 14.92
C PHE A 9 4.11 10.05 13.76
N TYR A 10 5.00 11.02 13.94
CA TYR A 10 5.35 12.00 12.91
C TYR A 10 6.75 11.73 12.35
N ASN A 11 6.84 11.41 11.07
CA ASN A 11 8.13 11.26 10.40
C ASN A 11 8.66 12.61 9.91
N ARG A 12 9.66 13.15 10.60
CA ARG A 12 10.31 14.43 10.27
C ARG A 12 11.02 14.45 8.91
N ARG A 13 11.32 13.27 8.34
CA ARG A 13 11.97 13.12 7.03
C ARG A 13 10.97 13.11 5.87
N SER A 14 9.67 13.01 6.14
CA SER A 14 8.63 13.00 5.11
C SER A 14 8.20 14.43 4.80
N GLY A 15 8.74 15.01 3.72
CA GLY A 15 8.36 16.33 3.19
C GLY A 15 9.12 17.53 3.81
N PRO A 16 8.94 18.73 3.24
CA PRO A 16 9.70 19.92 3.62
C PRO A 16 9.24 20.53 4.95
N GLY A 17 10.12 20.50 5.95
CA GLY A 17 10.29 21.54 6.97
C GLY A 17 9.36 21.59 8.18
N VAL A 18 9.82 22.39 9.15
CA VAL A 18 9.19 22.70 10.44
C VAL A 18 7.78 23.29 10.28
N SER A 19 7.54 24.11 9.24
CA SER A 19 6.24 24.73 8.98
C SER A 19 5.11 23.71 8.73
N ARG A 20 5.42 22.55 8.12
CA ARG A 20 4.43 21.51 7.90
C ARG A 20 4.02 20.82 9.21
N PHE A 21 4.98 20.59 10.11
CA PHE A 21 4.68 20.03 11.43
C PHE A 21 3.70 20.92 12.20
N HIS A 22 3.97 22.23 12.30
CA HIS A 22 3.08 23.16 13.01
C HIS A 22 1.66 23.18 12.45
N ARG A 23 1.50 23.18 11.12
CA ARG A 23 0.16 23.09 10.50
C ARG A 23 -0.59 21.80 10.89
N VAL A 24 0.12 20.67 10.92
CA VAL A 24 -0.46 19.38 11.35
C VAL A 24 -0.79 19.40 12.83
N GLU A 25 0.10 19.90 13.69
CA GLU A 25 -0.08 20.04 15.12
C GLU A 25 -1.28 20.94 15.48
N GLU A 26 -1.41 22.09 14.81
CA GLU A 26 -2.56 22.99 14.96
C GLU A 26 -3.87 22.32 14.55
N ALA A 27 -3.85 21.54 13.45
CA ALA A 27 -5.01 20.79 12.99
C ALA A 27 -5.42 19.73 14.04
N PHE A 28 -4.47 18.97 14.59
CA PHE A 28 -4.77 18.03 15.68
C PHE A 28 -5.34 18.74 16.91
N SER A 29 -4.73 19.83 17.36
CA SER A 29 -5.18 20.60 18.52
C SER A 29 -6.61 21.14 18.36
N ARG A 30 -7.00 21.48 17.13
CA ARG A 30 -8.34 21.99 16.83
C ARG A 30 -9.37 20.88 16.66
N GLU A 31 -9.05 19.86 15.85
CA GLU A 31 -10.04 18.88 15.38
C GLU A 31 -10.17 17.67 16.32
N TRP A 32 -9.11 17.33 17.09
CA TRP A 32 -9.07 16.12 17.91
C TRP A 32 -9.34 16.35 19.40
N LYS A 33 -9.56 17.58 19.84
CA LYS A 33 -9.84 17.90 21.26
C LYS A 33 -11.04 17.14 21.85
N ASP A 34 -12.05 16.87 21.01
CA ASP A 34 -13.25 16.10 21.40
C ASP A 34 -13.17 14.63 20.97
N ALA A 35 -12.25 14.29 20.04
CA ALA A 35 -12.05 12.96 19.50
C ALA A 35 -11.01 12.14 20.29
N ALA A 36 -10.15 12.78 21.09
CA ALA A 36 -9.13 12.14 21.93
C ALA A 36 -9.12 12.71 23.33
N GLU A 37 -8.99 11.86 24.36
CA GLU A 37 -8.83 12.31 25.76
C GLU A 37 -7.36 12.60 26.08
N ASP A 38 -6.45 11.75 25.58
CA ASP A 38 -5.00 11.87 25.70
C ASP A 38 -4.35 11.70 24.32
N LEU A 39 -3.61 12.70 23.86
CA LEU A 39 -2.92 12.70 22.59
C LEU A 39 -1.45 13.02 22.82
N ALA A 40 -0.56 12.12 22.39
CA ALA A 40 0.89 12.30 22.51
C ALA A 40 1.61 12.08 21.18
N TRP A 41 2.69 12.85 20.96
CA TRP A 41 3.50 12.84 19.75
C TRP A 41 4.74 11.98 19.90
N TYR A 42 5.05 11.21 18.86
CA TYR A 42 6.22 10.36 18.74
C TYR A 42 7.00 10.74 17.48
N PHE A 43 8.32 10.83 17.56
CA PHE A 43 9.19 11.27 16.47
C PHE A 43 10.30 10.24 16.22
N PRO A 44 9.96 9.07 15.67
CA PRO A 44 10.96 8.04 15.41
C PRO A 44 11.97 8.49 14.37
N SER A 45 13.24 8.13 14.56
CA SER A 45 14.34 8.43 13.64
C SER A 45 14.69 7.25 12.71
N SER A 46 14.25 6.03 13.07
CA SER A 46 14.43 4.81 12.29
C SER A 46 13.19 3.90 12.34
N ARG A 47 13.20 2.85 11.51
CA ARG A 47 12.13 1.83 11.50
C ARG A 47 12.13 1.01 12.80
N GLU A 48 13.30 0.63 13.28
CA GLU A 48 13.45 -0.13 14.51
C GLU A 48 12.96 0.68 15.72
N GLU A 49 13.22 1.97 15.71
CA GLU A 49 12.71 2.88 16.73
C GLU A 49 11.20 3.03 16.64
N SER A 50 10.64 3.16 15.41
CA SER A 50 9.19 3.17 15.19
C SER A 50 8.53 1.92 15.79
N ALA A 51 9.04 0.74 15.47
CA ALA A 51 8.53 -0.53 15.97
C ALA A 51 8.56 -0.62 17.50
N ARG A 52 9.68 -0.20 18.14
CA ARG A 52 9.79 -0.17 19.60
C ARG A 52 8.77 0.79 20.24
N MET A 53 8.64 2.00 19.66
CA MET A 53 7.71 3.01 20.16
C MET A 53 6.25 2.56 19.99
N VAL A 54 5.90 1.91 18.88
CA VAL A 54 4.55 1.36 18.67
C VAL A 54 4.24 0.30 19.72
N ARG A 55 5.13 -0.67 19.92
CA ARG A 55 4.95 -1.70 20.96
C ARG A 55 4.81 -1.12 22.35
N ALA A 56 5.61 -0.08 22.70
CA ALA A 56 5.48 0.61 23.97
C ALA A 56 4.15 1.37 24.09
N ALA A 57 3.69 2.02 23.03
CA ALA A 57 2.40 2.70 23.00
C ALA A 57 1.22 1.73 23.17
N LEU A 58 1.28 0.56 22.53
CA LEU A 58 0.28 -0.51 22.69
C LEU A 58 0.26 -1.05 24.13
N ALA A 59 1.44 -1.29 24.73
CA ALA A 59 1.56 -1.75 26.11
C ALA A 59 1.05 -0.69 27.12
N ASP A 60 1.15 0.61 26.78
CA ASP A 60 0.58 1.72 27.57
C ASP A 60 -0.94 1.89 27.34
N GLY A 61 -1.55 1.05 26.51
CA GLY A 61 -2.99 1.04 26.24
C GLY A 61 -3.45 2.09 25.24
N ALA A 62 -2.61 2.43 24.24
CA ALA A 62 -3.05 3.21 23.09
C ALA A 62 -4.20 2.49 22.37
N ASP A 63 -5.28 3.23 22.11
CA ASP A 63 -6.47 2.71 21.42
C ASP A 63 -6.67 3.32 20.02
N CYS A 64 -5.75 4.19 19.58
CA CYS A 64 -5.60 4.64 18.20
C CYS A 64 -4.15 5.07 17.94
N ILE A 65 -3.61 4.67 16.80
CA ILE A 65 -2.31 5.12 16.30
C ILE A 65 -2.55 5.95 15.04
N VAL A 66 -2.01 7.17 14.98
CA VAL A 66 -2.05 8.00 13.77
C VAL A 66 -0.64 8.16 13.22
N VAL A 67 -0.46 7.84 11.96
CA VAL A 67 0.84 7.89 11.27
C VAL A 67 0.87 9.07 10.32
N CYS A 68 1.67 10.08 10.65
CA CYS A 68 1.98 11.21 9.78
C CYS A 68 3.26 10.90 8.99
N GLY A 69 3.13 10.37 7.78
CA GLY A 69 4.28 9.87 7.02
C GLY A 69 3.95 9.52 5.57
N GLY A 70 4.95 8.98 4.86
CA GLY A 70 4.77 8.34 3.55
C GLY A 70 4.64 6.83 3.68
N ASP A 71 4.48 6.14 2.54
CA ASP A 71 4.18 4.70 2.45
C ASP A 71 5.11 3.82 3.29
N GLY A 72 6.41 4.04 3.26
CA GLY A 72 7.36 3.25 4.05
C GLY A 72 7.18 3.40 5.57
N THR A 73 6.78 4.59 6.06
CA THR A 73 6.47 4.79 7.48
C THR A 73 5.15 4.11 7.84
N VAL A 74 4.16 4.23 6.97
CA VAL A 74 2.83 3.62 7.12
C VAL A 74 2.95 2.11 7.16
N SER A 75 3.69 1.49 6.22
CA SER A 75 3.91 0.05 6.17
C SER A 75 4.66 -0.45 7.42
N SER A 76 5.75 0.23 7.81
CA SER A 76 6.55 -0.17 8.98
C SER A 76 5.74 -0.15 10.28
N ILE A 77 4.94 0.89 10.52
CA ILE A 77 4.09 1.00 11.71
C ILE A 77 2.88 0.06 11.59
N GLY A 78 2.28 -0.02 10.42
CA GLY A 78 1.11 -0.86 10.18
C GLY A 78 1.37 -2.33 10.46
N ARG A 79 2.55 -2.86 10.08
CA ARG A 79 2.96 -4.24 10.39
C ARG A 79 2.96 -4.54 11.89
N GLU A 80 3.32 -3.57 12.74
CA GLU A 80 3.28 -3.73 14.20
C GLU A 80 1.85 -3.71 14.76
N LEU A 81 0.87 -3.23 13.99
CA LEU A 81 -0.54 -3.14 14.38
C LEU A 81 -1.37 -4.34 13.91
N VAL A 82 -0.83 -5.17 13.02
CA VAL A 82 -1.52 -6.37 12.54
C VAL A 82 -1.93 -7.26 13.73
N GLY A 83 -3.22 -7.59 13.81
CA GLY A 83 -3.78 -8.45 14.84
C GLY A 83 -3.94 -7.81 16.22
N THR A 84 -3.60 -6.54 16.41
CA THR A 84 -3.75 -5.86 17.72
C THR A 84 -5.17 -5.35 17.98
N GLY A 85 -5.97 -5.14 16.93
CA GLY A 85 -7.28 -4.52 17.00
C GLY A 85 -7.24 -3.00 17.17
N VAL A 86 -6.06 -2.38 17.33
CA VAL A 86 -5.90 -0.93 17.44
C VAL A 86 -5.91 -0.30 16.05
N PRO A 87 -6.83 0.65 15.76
CA PRO A 87 -6.93 1.26 14.46
C PRO A 87 -5.75 2.17 14.14
N MET A 88 -5.31 2.13 12.87
CA MET A 88 -4.33 3.04 12.31
C MET A 88 -5.00 4.13 11.46
N GLY A 89 -4.81 5.40 11.79
CA GLY A 89 -5.09 6.53 10.90
C GLY A 89 -3.83 6.92 10.13
N VAL A 90 -3.98 7.44 8.91
CA VAL A 90 -2.85 7.92 8.10
C VAL A 90 -3.03 9.37 7.74
N VAL A 91 -2.02 10.21 8.01
CA VAL A 91 -1.92 11.57 7.50
C VAL A 91 -0.84 11.60 6.42
N PRO A 92 -1.17 11.84 5.15
CA PRO A 92 -0.27 11.70 4.02
C PRO A 92 0.80 12.80 4.00
N LEU A 93 2.08 12.42 4.14
CA LEU A 93 3.22 13.34 4.03
C LEU A 93 4.20 12.94 2.91
N GLY A 94 4.01 11.79 2.30
CA GLY A 94 4.86 11.25 1.24
C GLY A 94 4.44 11.71 -0.16
N SER A 95 5.13 11.19 -1.17
CA SER A 95 4.80 11.41 -2.59
C SER A 95 3.79 10.39 -3.13
N GLY A 96 3.81 9.15 -2.61
CA GLY A 96 2.92 8.06 -3.04
C GLY A 96 1.58 8.08 -2.32
N ASN A 97 1.61 7.82 -1.02
CA ASN A 97 0.46 7.77 -0.10
C ASN A 97 -0.66 6.82 -0.57
N GLY A 98 -0.29 5.59 -0.94
CA GLY A 98 -1.20 4.61 -1.54
C GLY A 98 -2.42 4.31 -0.68
N LEU A 99 -2.22 4.03 0.61
CA LEU A 99 -3.29 3.72 1.55
C LEU A 99 -4.25 4.91 1.74
N ALA A 100 -3.72 6.13 1.92
CA ALA A 100 -4.55 7.33 2.07
C ALA A 100 -5.38 7.60 0.80
N ARG A 101 -4.80 7.43 -0.39
CA ARG A 101 -5.49 7.60 -1.67
C ARG A 101 -6.61 6.57 -1.87
N HIS A 102 -6.35 5.32 -1.55
CA HIS A 102 -7.35 4.25 -1.68
C HIS A 102 -8.62 4.57 -0.89
N PHE A 103 -8.46 5.09 0.34
CA PHE A 103 -9.60 5.46 1.19
C PHE A 103 -10.14 6.88 0.96
N GLY A 104 -9.75 7.55 -0.13
CA GLY A 104 -10.27 8.88 -0.48
C GLY A 104 -9.88 9.98 0.50
N GLN A 105 -8.75 9.83 1.17
CA GLN A 105 -8.27 10.79 2.13
C GLN A 105 -7.68 12.02 1.42
N ASP A 106 -7.88 13.20 1.99
CA ASP A 106 -7.33 14.44 1.44
C ASP A 106 -5.79 14.42 1.49
N MET A 107 -5.15 14.87 0.42
CA MET A 107 -3.69 14.95 0.34
C MET A 107 -3.12 16.19 1.04
N ASP A 108 -3.94 17.19 1.43
CA ASP A 108 -3.52 18.22 2.39
C ASP A 108 -3.53 17.61 3.80
N PRO A 109 -2.39 17.62 4.50
CA PRO A 109 -2.29 16.99 5.80
C PRO A 109 -3.24 17.54 6.86
N ALA A 110 -3.52 18.85 6.84
CA ALA A 110 -4.43 19.45 7.82
C ALA A 110 -5.88 19.07 7.56
N ALA A 111 -6.31 19.01 6.29
CA ALA A 111 -7.62 18.52 5.90
C ALA A 111 -7.77 17.02 6.24
N SER A 112 -6.73 16.24 5.98
CA SER A 112 -6.66 14.82 6.35
C SER A 112 -6.86 14.59 7.86
N VAL A 113 -6.21 15.38 8.71
CA VAL A 113 -6.40 15.34 10.18
C VAL A 113 -7.86 15.60 10.56
N ALA A 114 -8.51 16.58 9.93
CA ALA A 114 -9.91 16.90 10.19
C ALA A 114 -10.86 15.79 9.73
N GLN A 115 -10.57 15.13 8.59
CA GLN A 115 -11.33 13.97 8.11
C GLN A 115 -11.25 12.80 9.09
N LEU A 116 -10.04 12.48 9.59
CA LEU A 116 -9.84 11.39 10.53
C LEU A 116 -10.54 11.62 11.88
N ALA A 117 -10.58 12.85 12.39
CA ALA A 117 -11.28 13.17 13.62
C ALA A 117 -12.77 12.82 13.57
N ARG A 118 -13.36 12.85 12.37
CA ARG A 118 -14.76 12.50 12.06
C ARG A 118 -14.92 11.16 11.37
N GLY A 119 -13.82 10.42 11.28
CA GLY A 119 -13.70 9.18 10.54
C GLY A 119 -14.43 8.00 11.19
N ALA A 120 -14.38 6.88 10.49
CA ALA A 120 -14.88 5.59 10.95
C ALA A 120 -13.77 4.53 10.91
N VAL A 121 -13.83 3.59 11.84
CA VAL A 121 -12.94 2.42 11.83
C VAL A 121 -13.53 1.36 10.90
N ARG A 122 -12.69 0.82 10.02
CA ARG A 122 -13.02 -0.30 9.13
C ARG A 122 -12.02 -1.43 9.29
N ASP A 123 -12.41 -2.60 8.87
CA ASP A 123 -11.53 -3.74 8.71
C ASP A 123 -10.65 -3.55 7.48
N LEU A 124 -9.42 -4.02 7.58
CA LEU A 124 -8.45 -4.09 6.50
C LEU A 124 -7.88 -5.51 6.47
N ASP A 125 -7.96 -6.14 5.32
CA ASP A 125 -7.32 -7.42 5.07
C ASP A 125 -5.80 -7.26 5.03
N VAL A 126 -5.08 -8.30 5.41
CA VAL A 126 -3.62 -8.30 5.42
C VAL A 126 -3.13 -9.46 4.55
N GLY A 127 -2.27 -9.11 3.58
CA GLY A 127 -1.57 -10.11 2.79
C GLY A 127 -0.31 -10.61 3.49
N TYR A 128 0.04 -11.85 3.21
CA TYR A 128 1.27 -12.45 3.70
C TYR A 128 2.02 -13.10 2.54
N ALA A 129 3.33 -12.92 2.50
CA ALA A 129 4.25 -13.65 1.63
C ALA A 129 5.16 -14.50 2.53
N ASP A 130 5.04 -15.82 2.49
CA ASP A 130 5.74 -16.75 3.39
C ASP A 130 5.68 -16.33 4.88
N GLY A 131 4.52 -15.80 5.31
CA GLY A 131 4.28 -15.30 6.67
C GLY A 131 4.72 -13.87 6.93
N ALA A 132 5.38 -13.18 5.99
CA ALA A 132 5.71 -11.76 6.11
C ALA A 132 4.53 -10.89 5.68
N PRO A 133 3.98 -10.01 6.55
CA PRO A 133 2.79 -9.23 6.23
C PRO A 133 3.08 -8.06 5.28
N PHE A 134 2.09 -7.75 4.42
CA PHE A 134 2.05 -6.53 3.61
C PHE A 134 0.62 -5.96 3.58
N LEU A 135 0.51 -4.66 3.41
CA LEU A 135 -0.76 -3.93 3.52
C LEU A 135 -1.26 -3.40 2.17
N VAL A 136 -0.35 -3.06 1.26
CA VAL A 136 -0.66 -2.40 0.00
C VAL A 136 -0.51 -3.36 -1.17
N SER A 137 0.71 -3.85 -1.39
CA SER A 137 1.01 -4.74 -2.52
C SER A 137 2.28 -5.57 -2.31
N ALA A 138 2.35 -6.68 -3.03
CA ALA A 138 3.57 -7.46 -3.23
C ALA A 138 3.86 -7.61 -4.72
N SER A 139 5.13 -7.83 -5.10
CA SER A 139 5.54 -7.99 -6.50
C SER A 139 6.69 -8.97 -6.65
N VAL A 140 6.68 -9.74 -7.73
CA VAL A 140 7.63 -10.86 -7.96
C VAL A 140 8.45 -10.69 -9.23
N ALA A 141 8.04 -9.82 -10.16
CA ALA A 141 8.66 -9.62 -11.48
C ALA A 141 9.48 -8.32 -11.57
N TRP A 142 9.44 -7.64 -12.71
CA TRP A 142 10.14 -6.38 -12.93
C TRP A 142 9.80 -5.28 -11.91
N ASP A 143 8.57 -5.25 -11.47
CA ASP A 143 8.09 -4.32 -10.45
C ASP A 143 8.86 -4.42 -9.12
N ALA A 144 9.41 -5.60 -8.77
CA ALA A 144 10.35 -5.74 -7.65
C ALA A 144 11.76 -5.16 -8.00
N GLU A 145 12.23 -5.33 -9.24
CA GLU A 145 13.50 -4.74 -9.68
C GLU A 145 13.41 -3.21 -9.77
N LEU A 146 12.26 -2.66 -10.11
CA LEU A 146 12.01 -1.22 -10.10
C LEU A 146 12.24 -0.62 -8.71
N VAL A 147 11.78 -1.28 -7.65
CA VAL A 147 12.04 -0.85 -6.26
C VAL A 147 13.54 -0.86 -5.96
N ARG A 148 14.26 -1.91 -6.39
CA ARG A 148 15.72 -2.00 -6.24
C ARG A 148 16.45 -0.86 -6.97
N ALA A 149 16.04 -0.53 -8.19
CA ALA A 149 16.61 0.56 -8.95
C ALA A 149 16.33 1.92 -8.28
N TYR A 150 15.10 2.13 -7.83
CA TYR A 150 14.70 3.35 -7.14
C TYR A 150 15.46 3.57 -5.82
N ASP A 151 15.72 2.52 -5.05
CA ASP A 151 16.47 2.63 -3.79
C ASP A 151 17.90 3.09 -3.98
N ARG A 152 18.49 2.86 -5.16
CA ARG A 152 19.83 3.33 -5.54
C ARG A 152 19.85 4.78 -6.03
N MET A 153 18.67 5.39 -6.30
CA MET A 153 18.61 6.77 -6.78
C MET A 153 18.98 7.77 -5.67
N PRO A 154 19.80 8.79 -5.99
CA PRO A 154 20.23 9.80 -5.01
C PRO A 154 19.09 10.76 -4.62
N LEU A 155 18.09 10.92 -5.48
CA LEU A 155 16.93 11.76 -5.27
C LEU A 155 15.66 10.90 -5.14
N ARG A 156 14.68 11.40 -4.40
CA ARG A 156 13.37 10.75 -4.23
C ARG A 156 12.29 11.55 -4.96
N GLY A 157 11.22 10.87 -5.38
CA GLY A 157 10.07 11.47 -6.04
C GLY A 157 9.73 10.82 -7.37
N VAL A 158 8.67 11.31 -8.01
CA VAL A 158 8.11 10.70 -9.23
C VAL A 158 9.13 10.67 -10.38
N GLY A 159 9.93 11.73 -10.58
CA GLY A 159 10.94 11.76 -11.64
C GLY A 159 12.01 10.68 -11.48
N SER A 160 12.50 10.48 -10.24
CA SER A 160 13.45 9.40 -9.94
C SER A 160 12.84 8.02 -10.10
N TYR A 161 11.55 7.88 -9.82
CA TYR A 161 10.83 6.62 -10.02
C TYR A 161 10.70 6.28 -11.51
N VAL A 162 10.38 7.25 -12.36
CA VAL A 162 10.34 7.08 -13.82
C VAL A 162 11.73 6.72 -14.39
N LEU A 163 12.78 7.40 -13.94
CA LEU A 163 14.14 7.10 -14.36
C LEU A 163 14.58 5.70 -13.91
N ALA A 164 14.30 5.32 -12.67
CA ALA A 164 14.55 3.97 -12.16
C ALA A 164 13.82 2.92 -13.00
N GLY A 165 12.57 3.21 -13.40
CA GLY A 165 11.78 2.37 -14.30
C GLY A 165 12.46 2.16 -15.65
N ALA A 166 12.92 3.22 -16.28
CA ALA A 166 13.59 3.14 -17.58
C ALA A 166 14.92 2.35 -17.50
N VAL A 167 15.72 2.59 -16.46
CA VAL A 167 17.00 1.87 -16.26
C VAL A 167 16.75 0.39 -15.97
N SER A 168 15.86 0.08 -15.02
CA SER A 168 15.58 -1.31 -14.65
C SER A 168 14.91 -2.10 -15.77
N PHE A 169 14.19 -1.44 -16.68
CA PHE A 169 13.58 -2.08 -17.84
C PHE A 169 14.64 -2.63 -18.82
N LEU A 170 15.71 -1.87 -19.04
CA LEU A 170 16.78 -2.27 -19.98
C LEU A 170 17.58 -3.47 -19.48
N ASP A 171 17.73 -3.59 -18.15
CA ASP A 171 18.54 -4.64 -17.52
C ASP A 171 17.70 -5.84 -17.03
N TYR A 172 16.36 -5.76 -17.17
CA TYR A 172 15.49 -6.80 -16.65
C TYR A 172 15.59 -8.11 -17.43
N ALA A 173 16.06 -9.15 -16.75
CA ALA A 173 16.05 -10.52 -17.24
C ALA A 173 14.91 -11.30 -16.56
N SER A 174 13.84 -11.57 -17.30
CA SER A 174 12.71 -12.35 -16.80
C SER A 174 13.11 -13.80 -16.51
N GLN A 175 12.33 -14.47 -15.69
CA GLN A 175 12.33 -15.93 -15.54
C GLN A 175 10.89 -16.40 -15.53
N PRO A 176 10.58 -17.63 -16.00
CA PRO A 176 9.21 -18.12 -15.98
C PRO A 176 8.67 -18.18 -14.56
N LEU A 177 7.40 -17.80 -14.40
CA LEU A 177 6.65 -17.89 -13.15
C LEU A 177 5.47 -18.84 -13.34
N THR A 178 5.38 -19.86 -12.49
CA THR A 178 4.21 -20.74 -12.42
C THR A 178 3.38 -20.34 -11.21
N ALA A 179 2.12 -20.00 -11.42
CA ALA A 179 1.17 -19.58 -10.41
C ALA A 179 0.08 -20.62 -10.22
N THR A 180 -0.14 -21.06 -8.98
CA THR A 180 -1.28 -21.91 -8.60
C THR A 180 -2.21 -21.12 -7.70
N VAL A 181 -3.42 -20.85 -8.18
CA VAL A 181 -4.44 -20.02 -7.55
C VAL A 181 -5.45 -20.90 -6.82
N ASP A 182 -5.64 -20.67 -5.54
CA ASP A 182 -6.58 -21.39 -4.64
C ASP A 182 -6.48 -22.93 -4.78
N GLY A 183 -5.28 -23.44 -5.15
CA GLY A 183 -5.00 -24.87 -5.33
C GLY A 183 -5.73 -25.53 -6.53
N THR A 184 -6.41 -24.77 -7.36
CA THR A 184 -7.28 -25.31 -8.43
C THR A 184 -6.88 -24.90 -9.83
N GLU A 185 -6.38 -23.69 -10.02
CA GLU A 185 -5.96 -23.18 -11.32
C GLU A 185 -4.45 -22.98 -11.34
N THR A 186 -3.77 -23.59 -12.31
CA THR A 186 -2.32 -23.40 -12.50
C THR A 186 -2.04 -22.87 -13.89
N PHE A 187 -1.21 -21.84 -13.99
CA PHE A 187 -0.73 -21.29 -15.26
C PHE A 187 0.72 -20.83 -15.17
N THR A 188 1.39 -20.77 -16.30
CA THR A 188 2.78 -20.32 -16.41
C THR A 188 2.87 -19.08 -17.31
N ILE A 189 3.66 -18.11 -16.90
CA ILE A 189 4.07 -16.95 -17.71
C ILE A 189 5.57 -17.09 -17.98
N GLU A 190 5.95 -17.29 -19.25
CA GLU A 190 7.34 -17.55 -19.62
C GLU A 190 8.24 -16.32 -19.45
N ASP A 191 7.71 -15.14 -19.76
CA ASP A 191 8.39 -13.86 -19.78
C ASP A 191 7.59 -12.79 -18.97
N PRO A 192 7.42 -12.98 -17.64
CA PRO A 192 6.66 -12.04 -16.84
C PRO A 192 7.38 -10.71 -16.75
N PHE A 193 6.64 -9.63 -16.99
CA PHE A 193 7.07 -8.27 -16.74
C PHE A 193 6.40 -7.69 -15.50
N LEU A 194 5.09 -7.86 -15.43
CA LEU A 194 4.27 -7.49 -14.28
C LEU A 194 3.80 -8.76 -13.57
N PHE A 195 3.98 -8.80 -12.26
CA PHE A 195 3.39 -9.83 -11.41
C PHE A 195 3.14 -9.25 -10.03
N THR A 196 2.05 -8.51 -9.92
CA THR A 196 1.67 -7.76 -8.73
C THR A 196 0.50 -8.41 -8.03
N ILE A 197 0.61 -8.53 -6.74
CA ILE A 197 -0.47 -8.88 -5.82
C ILE A 197 -0.92 -7.57 -5.14
N GLY A 198 -2.16 -7.15 -5.36
CA GLY A 198 -2.74 -5.95 -4.78
C GLY A 198 -3.72 -6.28 -3.67
N ASN A 199 -3.57 -5.62 -2.52
CA ASN A 199 -4.60 -5.51 -1.49
C ASN A 199 -5.43 -4.24 -1.71
N LEU A 200 -4.76 -3.18 -2.17
CA LEU A 200 -5.37 -1.89 -2.49
C LEU A 200 -5.46 -1.68 -4.00
N SER A 201 -6.28 -0.74 -4.42
CA SER A 201 -6.47 -0.40 -5.83
C SER A 201 -5.23 0.15 -6.54
N GLY A 202 -4.18 0.56 -5.82
CA GLY A 202 -2.96 1.09 -6.42
C GLY A 202 -1.77 1.13 -5.46
N TRP A 203 -0.58 1.36 -6.06
CA TRP A 203 0.68 1.46 -5.30
C TRP A 203 0.85 2.79 -4.58
N GLY A 204 0.18 3.86 -5.06
CA GLY A 204 0.38 5.24 -4.65
C GLY A 204 0.80 6.13 -5.82
N GLY A 205 0.91 7.46 -5.58
CA GLY A 205 1.26 8.41 -6.64
C GLY A 205 0.21 8.53 -7.76
N GLY A 206 -0.93 7.88 -7.62
CA GLY A 206 -1.98 7.80 -8.65
C GLY A 206 -1.86 6.57 -9.57
N ALA A 207 -0.82 5.75 -9.43
CA ALA A 207 -0.67 4.53 -10.21
C ALA A 207 -1.60 3.42 -9.66
N LEU A 208 -2.43 2.84 -10.54
CA LEU A 208 -3.46 1.86 -10.20
C LEU A 208 -3.03 0.44 -10.58
N ILE A 209 -3.30 -0.51 -9.69
CA ILE A 209 -3.19 -1.96 -9.91
C ILE A 209 -4.50 -2.46 -10.53
N ASP A 210 -5.52 -2.53 -9.70
CA ASP A 210 -6.89 -2.83 -10.09
C ASP A 210 -7.85 -1.90 -9.33
N PRO A 211 -8.58 -1.01 -10.03
CA PRO A 211 -9.55 -0.12 -9.38
C PRO A 211 -10.68 -0.83 -8.63
N ARG A 212 -10.87 -2.14 -8.86
CA ARG A 212 -11.92 -2.95 -8.24
C ARG A 212 -11.49 -3.60 -6.93
N SER A 213 -10.19 -3.56 -6.58
CA SER A 213 -9.68 -4.15 -5.33
C SER A 213 -10.43 -3.62 -4.11
N ASP A 214 -10.92 -4.54 -3.30
CA ASP A 214 -11.60 -4.25 -2.03
C ASP A 214 -10.80 -4.89 -0.88
N PRO A 215 -10.09 -4.11 -0.06
CA PRO A 215 -9.25 -4.63 1.01
C PRO A 215 -10.06 -5.12 2.23
N SER A 216 -11.32 -5.48 2.06
CA SER A 216 -12.20 -5.98 3.13
C SER A 216 -13.03 -7.20 2.71
N ASP A 217 -12.80 -7.76 1.52
CA ASP A 217 -13.57 -8.90 0.99
C ASP A 217 -12.90 -10.27 1.27
N GLY A 218 -11.76 -10.28 1.94
CA GLY A 218 -11.00 -11.49 2.27
C GLY A 218 -10.26 -12.07 1.07
N ARG A 219 -9.97 -11.29 0.04
CA ARG A 219 -9.25 -11.70 -1.16
C ARG A 219 -8.19 -10.67 -1.54
N MET A 220 -7.31 -11.07 -2.44
CA MET A 220 -6.33 -10.18 -3.08
C MET A 220 -6.37 -10.35 -4.60
N GLU A 221 -5.98 -9.32 -5.32
CA GLU A 221 -5.92 -9.32 -6.77
C GLU A 221 -4.50 -9.61 -7.26
N LEU A 222 -4.36 -10.68 -8.04
CA LEU A 222 -3.21 -10.89 -8.90
C LEU A 222 -3.44 -10.18 -10.23
N VAL A 223 -2.53 -9.30 -10.58
CA VAL A 223 -2.42 -8.73 -11.93
C VAL A 223 -1.06 -9.08 -12.49
N ALA A 224 -1.04 -9.89 -13.55
CA ALA A 224 0.17 -10.35 -14.19
C ALA A 224 0.14 -10.07 -15.68
N GLY A 225 1.30 -9.80 -16.26
CA GLY A 225 1.44 -9.48 -17.68
C GLY A 225 2.84 -9.82 -18.20
N ARG A 226 2.90 -10.13 -19.50
CA ARG A 226 4.15 -10.43 -20.20
C ARG A 226 4.90 -9.17 -20.57
N GLN A 227 6.20 -9.31 -20.75
CA GLN A 227 7.03 -8.25 -21.33
C GLN A 227 6.54 -7.91 -22.74
N ARG A 228 6.48 -6.62 -23.03
CA ARG A 228 6.08 -6.08 -24.32
C ARG A 228 7.21 -5.20 -24.87
N ASP A 229 7.16 -4.88 -26.16
CA ASP A 229 8.09 -3.95 -26.76
C ASP A 229 7.95 -2.52 -26.15
N ALA A 230 9.04 -1.77 -26.13
CA ALA A 230 9.07 -0.46 -25.49
C ALA A 230 8.03 0.55 -26.03
N PRO A 231 7.70 0.62 -27.34
CA PRO A 231 6.64 1.51 -27.84
C PRO A 231 5.26 1.18 -27.26
N ARG A 232 4.91 -0.08 -27.12
CA ARG A 232 3.62 -0.50 -26.53
C ARG A 232 3.58 -0.21 -25.04
N MET A 233 4.68 -0.45 -24.34
CA MET A 233 4.77 -0.12 -22.92
C MET A 233 4.61 1.37 -22.65
N LEU A 234 5.21 2.23 -23.49
CA LEU A 234 5.03 3.68 -23.40
C LEU A 234 3.55 4.09 -23.63
N ALA A 235 2.88 3.44 -24.59
CA ALA A 235 1.45 3.67 -24.81
C ALA A 235 0.58 3.26 -23.62
N ASP A 236 0.98 2.22 -22.89
CA ASP A 236 0.26 1.69 -21.73
C ASP A 236 0.41 2.56 -20.46
N ILE A 237 1.41 3.44 -20.39
CA ILE A 237 1.68 4.27 -19.19
C ILE A 237 0.44 5.08 -18.77
N ALA A 238 -0.27 5.68 -19.72
CA ALA A 238 -1.48 6.45 -19.43
C ALA A 238 -2.56 5.60 -18.75
N SER A 239 -2.71 4.34 -19.17
CA SER A 239 -3.67 3.40 -18.61
C SER A 239 -3.37 3.05 -17.15
N VAL A 240 -2.09 2.99 -16.77
CA VAL A 240 -1.68 2.76 -15.36
C VAL A 240 -2.26 3.84 -14.42
N PHE A 241 -2.39 5.08 -14.89
CA PHE A 241 -2.89 6.19 -14.07
C PHE A 241 -4.40 6.46 -14.23
N THR A 242 -5.08 5.76 -15.14
CA THR A 242 -6.51 6.00 -15.44
C THR A 242 -7.38 4.79 -15.17
N THR A 243 -7.03 3.64 -15.73
CA THR A 243 -7.82 2.40 -15.69
C THR A 243 -7.14 1.26 -14.94
N GLY A 244 -5.88 1.41 -14.59
CA GLY A 244 -5.08 0.43 -13.86
C GLY A 244 -4.42 -0.61 -14.75
N THR A 245 -3.43 -1.31 -14.18
CA THR A 245 -2.70 -2.38 -14.88
C THR A 245 -3.58 -3.57 -15.21
N SER A 246 -4.66 -3.79 -14.49
CA SER A 246 -5.66 -4.85 -14.77
C SER A 246 -6.37 -4.67 -16.11
N SER A 247 -6.38 -3.46 -16.66
CA SER A 247 -6.98 -3.17 -17.98
C SER A 247 -6.01 -3.27 -19.15
N LEU A 248 -4.73 -3.53 -18.90
CA LEU A 248 -3.73 -3.63 -19.96
C LEU A 248 -4.00 -4.82 -20.88
N PRO A 249 -3.76 -4.68 -22.21
CA PRO A 249 -3.99 -5.77 -23.13
C PRO A 249 -3.16 -7.01 -22.80
N GLY A 250 -3.86 -8.14 -22.60
CA GLY A 250 -3.24 -9.41 -22.22
C GLY A 250 -2.90 -9.54 -20.73
N ALA A 251 -3.38 -8.63 -19.88
CA ALA A 251 -3.27 -8.79 -18.44
C ALA A 251 -4.07 -10.01 -17.97
N ILE A 252 -3.44 -10.82 -17.12
CA ILE A 252 -4.07 -11.92 -16.40
C ILE A 252 -4.48 -11.40 -15.04
N CYS A 253 -5.78 -11.39 -14.75
CA CYS A 253 -6.32 -10.93 -13.48
C CYS A 253 -6.98 -12.09 -12.75
N ARG A 254 -6.62 -12.32 -11.49
CA ARG A 254 -7.23 -13.33 -10.62
C ARG A 254 -7.41 -12.79 -9.22
N SER A 255 -8.57 -13.00 -8.66
CA SER A 255 -8.81 -12.78 -7.24
C SER A 255 -8.59 -14.09 -6.49
N PHE A 256 -7.87 -14.08 -5.37
CA PHE A 256 -7.46 -15.30 -4.68
C PHE A 256 -7.42 -15.12 -3.15
N ARG A 257 -7.38 -16.25 -2.45
CA ARG A 257 -7.07 -16.34 -1.01
C ARG A 257 -5.74 -17.01 -0.75
N ASP A 258 -5.33 -17.88 -1.65
CA ASP A 258 -4.07 -18.63 -1.59
C ASP A 258 -3.45 -18.65 -2.99
N LEU A 259 -2.21 -18.18 -3.08
CA LEU A 259 -1.47 -18.17 -4.34
C LEU A 259 -0.07 -18.70 -4.10
N LEU A 260 0.27 -19.81 -4.75
CA LEU A 260 1.64 -20.32 -4.79
C LEU A 260 2.30 -19.87 -6.08
N VAL A 261 3.45 -19.22 -5.96
CA VAL A 261 4.28 -18.81 -7.10
C VAL A 261 5.59 -19.57 -7.07
N GLU A 262 5.88 -20.31 -8.14
CA GLU A 262 7.11 -21.08 -8.31
C GLU A 262 7.95 -20.52 -9.46
N ARG A 263 9.27 -20.57 -9.30
CA ARG A 263 10.25 -20.01 -10.24
C ARG A 263 11.58 -20.78 -10.19
N PRO A 264 12.35 -20.80 -11.30
CA PRO A 264 13.63 -21.54 -11.38
C PRO A 264 14.68 -21.05 -10.39
N GLU A 265 14.75 -19.72 -10.16
CA GLU A 265 15.76 -19.11 -9.31
C GLU A 265 15.13 -18.32 -8.16
N ALA A 266 15.77 -18.40 -6.99
CA ALA A 266 15.42 -17.54 -5.87
C ALA A 266 15.84 -16.09 -6.16
N ARG A 267 14.90 -15.15 -6.07
CA ARG A 267 15.14 -13.70 -6.21
C ARG A 267 14.36 -12.96 -5.14
N PRO A 268 14.78 -11.78 -4.72
CA PRO A 268 13.98 -10.95 -3.83
C PRO A 268 12.60 -10.65 -4.44
N ILE A 269 11.63 -10.44 -3.57
CA ILE A 269 10.30 -9.92 -3.90
C ILE A 269 10.12 -8.55 -3.25
N GLN A 270 9.15 -7.79 -3.71
CA GLN A 270 8.77 -6.52 -3.09
C GLN A 270 7.55 -6.74 -2.20
N LEU A 271 7.55 -6.18 -0.98
CA LEU A 271 6.40 -6.05 -0.08
C LEU A 271 6.27 -4.59 0.36
N ASP A 272 5.20 -3.90 -0.01
CA ASP A 272 4.94 -2.48 0.29
C ASP A 272 6.11 -1.54 -0.05
N GLY A 273 6.81 -1.79 -1.16
CA GLY A 273 7.95 -1.00 -1.59
C GLY A 273 9.28 -1.37 -0.93
N GLU A 274 9.37 -2.50 -0.22
CA GLU A 274 10.60 -3.01 0.39
C GLU A 274 11.00 -4.35 -0.23
N LEU A 275 12.31 -4.54 -0.48
CA LEU A 275 12.81 -5.81 -0.97
C LEU A 275 13.01 -6.80 0.18
N VAL A 276 12.45 -7.98 0.02
CA VAL A 276 12.55 -9.09 0.96
C VAL A 276 13.15 -10.29 0.23
N ALA A 277 14.07 -10.98 0.89
CA ALA A 277 14.62 -12.23 0.37
C ALA A 277 13.51 -13.28 0.26
N ALA A 278 13.45 -14.00 -0.86
CA ALA A 278 12.44 -15.03 -1.08
C ALA A 278 13.02 -16.22 -1.85
N GLY A 279 12.43 -17.39 -1.64
CA GLY A 279 12.84 -18.66 -2.23
C GLY A 279 12.43 -18.83 -3.70
N ARG A 280 12.59 -20.07 -4.20
CA ARG A 280 12.06 -20.48 -5.52
C ARG A 280 10.56 -20.66 -5.51
N ALA A 281 9.97 -20.97 -4.37
CA ALA A 281 8.53 -20.99 -4.16
C ALA A 281 8.18 -19.92 -3.13
N VAL A 282 7.13 -19.14 -3.39
CA VAL A 282 6.61 -18.11 -2.48
C VAL A 282 5.10 -18.29 -2.39
N ARG A 283 4.59 -18.43 -1.18
CA ARG A 283 3.16 -18.55 -0.95
C ARG A 283 2.59 -17.24 -0.44
N PHE A 284 1.59 -16.73 -1.15
CA PHE A 284 0.82 -15.55 -0.76
C PHE A 284 -0.53 -15.99 -0.21
N THR A 285 -0.89 -15.46 0.96
CA THR A 285 -2.18 -15.72 1.61
C THR A 285 -2.79 -14.42 2.10
N VAL A 286 -4.09 -14.43 2.40
CA VAL A 286 -4.79 -13.28 2.98
C VAL A 286 -5.45 -13.69 4.29
N GLU A 287 -5.35 -12.81 5.32
CA GLU A 287 -6.15 -12.89 6.53
C GLU A 287 -7.15 -11.73 6.55
N SER A 288 -8.45 -12.07 6.49
CA SER A 288 -9.51 -11.08 6.42
C SER A 288 -9.67 -10.31 7.73
N GLY A 289 -9.82 -8.98 7.62
CA GLY A 289 -10.08 -8.09 8.74
C GLY A 289 -9.00 -8.09 9.83
N ARG A 290 -7.80 -8.52 9.48
CA ARG A 290 -6.70 -8.72 10.44
C ARG A 290 -6.16 -7.43 11.02
N MET A 291 -6.45 -6.30 10.39
CA MET A 291 -6.07 -4.97 10.84
C MET A 291 -7.29 -4.04 10.90
N LYS A 292 -7.21 -3.00 11.71
CA LYS A 292 -8.20 -1.90 11.76
C LYS A 292 -7.60 -0.65 11.16
N ILE A 293 -8.38 0.05 10.34
CA ILE A 293 -7.97 1.31 9.73
C ILE A 293 -9.00 2.40 10.06
N LEU A 294 -8.52 3.58 10.48
CA LEU A 294 -9.34 4.77 10.65
C LEU A 294 -9.34 5.54 9.34
N VAL A 295 -10.48 5.65 8.70
CA VAL A 295 -10.66 6.26 7.38
C VAL A 295 -11.67 7.40 7.44
N PRO A 296 -11.68 8.33 6.47
CA PRO A 296 -12.75 9.31 6.36
C PRO A 296 -14.12 8.64 6.36
N SER A 297 -15.08 9.21 7.07
CA SER A 297 -16.46 8.78 6.93
C SER A 297 -16.88 8.99 5.46
N PRO A 298 -17.61 8.04 4.85
CA PRO A 298 -18.14 8.28 3.52
C PRO A 298 -18.99 9.55 3.58
N GLY A 299 -18.59 10.57 2.78
CA GLY A 299 -19.45 11.70 2.52
C GLY A 299 -20.76 11.20 1.89
N PRO A 300 -21.82 12.02 1.81
CA PRO A 300 -23.02 11.64 1.07
C PRO A 300 -22.55 11.17 -0.31
N THR A 301 -22.84 9.91 -0.62
CA THR A 301 -22.45 9.26 -1.87
C THR A 301 -22.98 10.14 -3.00
N PRO A 302 -22.16 10.73 -3.87
CA PRO A 302 -22.70 11.23 -5.12
C PRO A 302 -23.32 10.02 -5.82
N ASP A 303 -24.58 10.14 -6.24
CA ASP A 303 -25.32 9.10 -6.96
C ASP A 303 -24.37 8.52 -8.04
N ARG A 304 -23.98 7.26 -7.85
CA ARG A 304 -23.30 6.53 -8.92
C ARG A 304 -24.32 6.45 -10.05
N PRO A 305 -24.03 6.94 -11.26
CA PRO A 305 -24.88 6.62 -12.39
C PRO A 305 -24.94 5.10 -12.49
N ASP A 306 -26.16 4.57 -12.52
CA ASP A 306 -26.44 3.14 -12.67
C ASP A 306 -25.53 2.54 -13.72
N ALA A 307 -24.68 1.62 -13.31
CA ALA A 307 -23.96 0.76 -14.23
C ALA A 307 -25.03 -0.12 -14.89
N GLY A 308 -25.37 0.22 -16.14
CA GLY A 308 -26.28 -0.58 -16.95
C GLY A 308 -25.88 -2.06 -16.97
N PRO A 309 -26.81 -2.98 -17.24
CA PRO A 309 -26.62 -4.41 -17.08
C PRO A 309 -25.42 -4.88 -17.92
N ALA A 310 -24.47 -5.53 -17.27
CA ALA A 310 -23.35 -6.20 -17.90
C ALA A 310 -23.91 -7.27 -18.85
N ASN A 311 -23.67 -7.09 -20.13
CA ASN A 311 -23.88 -8.15 -21.12
C ASN A 311 -22.97 -9.34 -20.77
N ARG A 312 -23.61 -10.47 -20.55
CA ARG A 312 -23.01 -11.79 -20.31
C ARG A 312 -22.30 -12.31 -21.57
#